data_18db6c64586696646e04d620ea983d03
#
_entry.id   18db6c64586696646e04d620ea983d03
#
_cell.length_a   1.000
_cell.length_b   1.000
_cell.length_c   1.000
_cell.angle_alpha   90.00
_cell.angle_beta   90.00
_cell.angle_gamma   90.00
#
_symmetry.space_group_name_H-M   'P 1'
#
loop_
_entity.id
_entity.type
_entity.pdbx_description
1 polymer ?
#
loop_
_entity_poly.entity_id
_entity_poly.type
_entity_poly.pdbx_seq_one_letter_code
_entity_poly.pdbx_strand_id
1 'polypeptide(L)'
;MFLLVNSYFLQYDGKKTPLDILKNTKETKLHLLQNYPNDLNISDDHNMLIFGENVSVLKTLQKTFEQKISLVYIDPPFSTNQIFKSGFDRTSTISHSNSDNVAYVDQLTGRNYFEFLRTCLIFLKELLSNLGSIYVHIDTKKGHYVKIILDEIFGEIYFINHISRIKSNPKNFKRSAYGNIHDMILFYSKSKNYVWNNSVEEYSKEDVIRLFNKIDENGNRYTTNPLHAPNETSKGETGKNWKHLSPPKGRHWRYSIKKLDELDENGLIEWSTNGNPRKIIYADDFIKKKKKRQDIWTFKDKPNPSYPTEK
;
A
#
# COMPACT_ATOMS: atom_id res chain seq x y z
N MET A 1 -9.58 -27.41 -19.25
CA MET A 1 -8.56 -26.97 -20.22
C MET A 1 -7.98 -25.67 -19.68
N PHE A 2 -6.88 -25.75 -18.91
CA PHE A 2 -6.19 -24.58 -18.43
C PHE A 2 -5.48 -23.96 -19.61
N LEU A 3 -5.93 -22.80 -20.07
CA LEU A 3 -5.15 -21.94 -20.93
C LEU A 3 -3.86 -21.62 -20.16
N LEU A 4 -2.75 -22.14 -20.66
CA LEU A 4 -1.41 -21.65 -20.32
C LEU A 4 -1.32 -20.18 -20.82
N VAL A 5 -1.85 -19.27 -20.02
CA VAL A 5 -1.46 -17.87 -20.13
C VAL A 5 0.04 -17.87 -19.80
N ASN A 6 0.85 -17.24 -20.63
CA ASN A 6 2.30 -17.09 -20.44
C ASN A 6 2.57 -16.56 -19.02
N SER A 7 2.72 -17.44 -18.05
CA SER A 7 2.99 -17.08 -16.68
C SER A 7 4.48 -17.25 -16.42
N TYR A 8 5.10 -16.20 -15.94
CA TYR A 8 6.46 -16.27 -15.44
C TYR A 8 6.46 -17.03 -14.12
N PHE A 9 7.48 -17.84 -13.90
CA PHE A 9 7.65 -18.56 -12.65
C PHE A 9 9.12 -18.67 -12.26
N LEU A 10 9.37 -18.75 -10.98
CA LEU A 10 10.71 -18.96 -10.44
C LEU A 10 10.97 -20.47 -10.33
N GLN A 11 12.02 -20.95 -10.98
CA GLN A 11 12.43 -22.36 -10.91
C GLN A 11 13.68 -22.52 -10.05
N TYR A 12 13.67 -23.51 -9.16
CA TYR A 12 14.80 -23.91 -8.32
C TYR A 12 14.68 -25.38 -7.91
N ASP A 13 15.78 -25.99 -7.52
CA ASP A 13 15.82 -27.39 -7.11
C ASP A 13 14.98 -27.62 -5.84
N GLY A 14 14.18 -28.68 -5.84
CA GLY A 14 13.33 -29.06 -4.73
C GLY A 14 12.05 -28.27 -4.62
N LYS A 15 11.69 -27.46 -5.63
CA LYS A 15 10.40 -26.79 -5.71
C LYS A 15 9.26 -27.80 -5.80
N LYS A 16 8.33 -27.77 -4.85
CA LYS A 16 7.17 -28.64 -4.81
C LYS A 16 6.00 -28.06 -5.59
N THR A 17 5.11 -28.92 -6.10
CA THR A 17 3.86 -28.41 -6.69
C THR A 17 2.94 -27.85 -5.61
N PRO A 18 2.06 -26.88 -5.92
CA PRO A 18 1.06 -26.41 -4.95
C PRO A 18 0.19 -27.53 -4.40
N LEU A 19 -0.17 -28.49 -5.25
CA LEU A 19 -0.96 -29.66 -4.85
C LEU A 19 -0.22 -30.55 -3.84
N ASP A 20 1.07 -30.79 -4.04
CA ASP A 20 1.90 -31.56 -3.10
C ASP A 20 2.01 -30.86 -1.75
N ILE A 21 2.17 -29.53 -1.76
CA ILE A 21 2.22 -28.72 -0.54
C ILE A 21 0.91 -28.86 0.24
N LEU A 22 -0.22 -28.62 -0.40
CA LEU A 22 -1.53 -28.65 0.25
C LEU A 22 -1.87 -30.06 0.79
N LYS A 23 -1.46 -31.12 0.06
CA LYS A 23 -1.80 -32.49 0.38
C LYS A 23 -0.90 -33.12 1.44
N ASN A 24 0.41 -32.83 1.38
CA ASN A 24 1.41 -33.50 2.22
C ASN A 24 1.80 -32.71 3.48
N THR A 25 1.34 -31.47 3.65
CA THR A 25 1.56 -30.72 4.88
C THR A 25 0.74 -31.29 6.02
N LYS A 26 1.43 -31.59 7.13
CA LYS A 26 0.77 -32.12 8.35
C LYS A 26 0.11 -30.98 9.12
N GLU A 27 -1.03 -31.29 9.70
CA GLU A 27 -1.72 -30.42 10.64
C GLU A 27 -1.05 -30.47 12.03
N THR A 28 -1.29 -29.44 12.82
CA THR A 28 -0.91 -29.40 14.23
C THR A 28 -2.16 -29.25 15.09
N LYS A 29 -2.10 -29.69 16.34
CA LYS A 29 -3.19 -29.47 17.29
C LYS A 29 -2.99 -28.12 17.97
N LEU A 30 -4.01 -27.27 17.89
CA LEU A 30 -4.04 -26.00 18.60
C LEU A 30 -4.61 -26.22 20.01
N HIS A 31 -3.96 -25.65 21.01
CA HIS A 31 -4.38 -25.68 22.40
C HIS A 31 -4.61 -24.24 22.88
N LEU A 32 -5.76 -24.00 23.50
CA LEU A 32 -6.01 -22.73 24.15
C LEU A 32 -5.10 -22.62 25.38
N LEU A 33 -4.25 -21.59 25.41
CA LEU A 33 -3.36 -21.32 26.54
C LEU A 33 -3.97 -20.32 27.51
N GLN A 34 -4.61 -19.28 26.98
CA GLN A 34 -5.16 -18.18 27.77
C GLN A 34 -6.29 -17.46 27.03
N ASN A 35 -7.32 -17.06 27.76
CA ASN A 35 -8.33 -16.10 27.31
C ASN A 35 -8.00 -14.73 27.93
N TYR A 36 -8.31 -13.66 27.18
CA TYR A 36 -8.15 -12.32 27.69
C TYR A 36 -9.34 -11.42 27.25
N PRO A 37 -10.07 -10.81 28.18
CA PRO A 37 -10.06 -11.02 29.64
C PRO A 37 -10.59 -12.42 30.03
N ASN A 38 -10.24 -12.88 31.21
CA ASN A 38 -10.44 -14.26 31.68
C ASN A 38 -11.91 -14.70 31.77
N ASP A 39 -12.88 -13.76 31.72
CA ASP A 39 -14.31 -13.98 31.96
C ASP A 39 -15.17 -14.05 30.68
N LEU A 40 -14.55 -14.05 29.50
CA LEU A 40 -15.31 -14.11 28.24
C LEU A 40 -15.71 -15.56 27.92
N ASN A 41 -17.01 -15.78 27.75
CA ASN A 41 -17.50 -16.93 26.99
C ASN A 41 -16.93 -16.84 25.57
N ILE A 42 -16.25 -17.88 25.12
CA ILE A 42 -15.65 -17.93 23.78
C ILE A 42 -16.80 -17.91 22.77
N SER A 43 -17.10 -16.73 22.22
CA SER A 43 -17.94 -16.61 21.02
C SER A 43 -17.06 -16.62 19.78
N ASP A 44 -17.62 -16.92 18.62
CA ASP A 44 -16.86 -17.05 17.34
C ASP A 44 -16.16 -15.75 16.86
N ASP A 45 -16.37 -14.64 17.56
CA ASP A 45 -15.90 -13.29 17.16
C ASP A 45 -14.67 -12.78 17.93
N HIS A 46 -13.78 -13.66 18.39
CA HIS A 46 -12.61 -13.24 19.17
C HIS A 46 -11.34 -13.13 18.34
N ASN A 47 -10.51 -12.13 18.72
CA ASN A 47 -9.13 -12.06 18.23
C ASN A 47 -8.33 -13.25 18.77
N MET A 48 -7.49 -13.83 17.93
CA MET A 48 -6.62 -14.95 18.29
C MET A 48 -5.15 -14.56 18.10
N LEU A 49 -4.33 -14.88 19.10
CA LEU A 49 -2.88 -14.90 18.97
C LEU A 49 -2.43 -16.37 18.97
N ILE A 50 -1.85 -16.81 17.86
CA ILE A 50 -1.45 -18.20 17.67
C ILE A 50 0.08 -18.27 17.67
N PHE A 51 0.63 -19.07 18.57
CA PHE A 51 2.06 -19.35 18.65
C PHE A 51 2.34 -20.77 18.17
N GLY A 52 3.17 -20.92 17.11
CA GLY A 52 3.48 -22.23 16.54
C GLY A 52 4.26 -22.14 15.23
N GLU A 53 4.57 -23.30 14.66
CA GLU A 53 5.20 -23.40 13.35
C GLU A 53 4.19 -22.97 12.26
N ASN A 54 4.57 -22.01 11.43
CA ASN A 54 3.66 -21.31 10.50
C ASN A 54 2.93 -22.26 9.56
N VAL A 55 3.61 -23.18 8.90
CA VAL A 55 3.04 -23.97 7.81
C VAL A 55 2.00 -24.97 8.35
N SER A 56 2.29 -25.64 9.46
CA SER A 56 1.36 -26.57 10.09
C SER A 56 0.16 -25.87 10.74
N VAL A 57 0.37 -24.68 11.30
CA VAL A 57 -0.71 -23.83 11.82
C VAL A 57 -1.62 -23.39 10.67
N LEU A 58 -1.09 -22.87 9.57
CA LEU A 58 -1.86 -22.44 8.40
C LEU A 58 -2.68 -23.61 7.82
N LYS A 59 -2.08 -24.80 7.76
CA LYS A 59 -2.81 -26.03 7.36
C LYS A 59 -3.99 -26.33 8.29
N THR A 60 -3.79 -26.18 9.59
CA THR A 60 -4.86 -26.40 10.58
C THR A 60 -5.97 -25.37 10.47
N LEU A 61 -5.62 -24.10 10.28
CA LEU A 61 -6.58 -23.01 10.11
C LEU A 61 -7.43 -23.15 8.85
N GLN A 62 -6.97 -23.85 7.82
CA GLN A 62 -7.72 -24.11 6.60
C GLN A 62 -9.09 -24.74 6.90
N LYS A 63 -9.19 -25.61 7.88
CA LYS A 63 -10.46 -26.28 8.25
C LYS A 63 -11.57 -25.29 8.66
N THR A 64 -11.19 -24.21 9.32
CA THR A 64 -12.16 -23.25 9.87
C THR A 64 -12.28 -21.99 9.00
N PHE A 65 -11.17 -21.55 8.38
CA PHE A 65 -11.05 -20.24 7.73
C PHE A 65 -10.88 -20.33 6.21
N GLU A 66 -11.02 -21.50 5.58
CA GLU A 66 -10.95 -21.60 4.12
C GLU A 66 -11.94 -20.64 3.45
N GLN A 67 -11.41 -19.79 2.56
CA GLN A 67 -12.14 -18.75 1.82
C GLN A 67 -12.93 -17.75 2.69
N LYS A 68 -12.52 -17.53 3.96
CA LYS A 68 -13.22 -16.61 4.88
C LYS A 68 -12.43 -15.35 5.21
N ILE A 69 -11.12 -15.36 5.03
CA ILE A 69 -10.26 -14.22 5.41
C ILE A 69 -10.40 -13.09 4.40
N SER A 70 -10.71 -11.89 4.86
CA SER A 70 -10.89 -10.72 4.00
C SER A 70 -9.57 -9.99 3.71
N LEU A 71 -8.61 -10.04 4.65
CA LEU A 71 -7.33 -9.36 4.53
C LEU A 71 -6.22 -10.18 5.17
N VAL A 72 -5.12 -10.31 4.45
CA VAL A 72 -3.87 -10.86 4.95
C VAL A 72 -2.79 -9.78 4.86
N TYR A 73 -2.06 -9.55 5.96
CA TYR A 73 -0.83 -8.78 5.98
C TYR A 73 0.27 -9.65 6.56
N ILE A 74 1.38 -9.79 5.84
CA ILE A 74 2.54 -10.53 6.33
C ILE A 74 3.80 -9.68 6.24
N ASP A 75 4.64 -9.86 7.24
CA ASP A 75 5.99 -9.31 7.35
C ASP A 75 6.94 -10.48 7.63
N PRO A 76 7.28 -11.27 6.60
CA PRO A 76 8.08 -12.48 6.77
C PRO A 76 9.54 -12.12 7.08
N PRO A 77 10.33 -13.05 7.65
CA PRO A 77 11.77 -12.86 7.77
C PRO A 77 12.39 -12.46 6.41
N PHE A 78 13.35 -11.53 6.41
CA PHE A 78 13.94 -11.01 5.16
C PHE A 78 15.14 -11.80 4.64
N SER A 79 15.42 -12.96 5.25
CA SER A 79 16.58 -13.81 4.90
C SER A 79 17.91 -13.05 5.05
N THR A 80 18.05 -12.35 6.17
CA THR A 80 19.20 -11.45 6.43
C THR A 80 20.39 -12.16 7.06
N ASN A 81 20.25 -13.43 7.47
CA ASN A 81 21.21 -14.20 8.29
C ASN A 81 21.55 -13.53 9.63
N GLN A 82 20.64 -12.73 10.17
CA GLN A 82 20.86 -12.02 11.41
C GLN A 82 20.17 -12.70 12.58
N ILE A 83 20.79 -12.58 13.76
CA ILE A 83 20.22 -13.02 15.02
C ILE A 83 19.46 -11.85 15.62
N PHE A 84 18.15 -12.01 15.77
CA PHE A 84 17.33 -11.03 16.45
C PHE A 84 17.24 -11.40 17.93
N LYS A 85 17.51 -10.43 18.79
CA LYS A 85 17.53 -10.60 20.24
C LYS A 85 16.44 -9.73 20.88
N SER A 86 15.87 -10.20 21.97
CA SER A 86 14.93 -9.44 22.80
C SER A 86 15.53 -9.11 24.14
N GLY A 87 15.38 -7.86 24.58
CA GLY A 87 15.71 -7.42 25.95
C GLY A 87 14.46 -7.38 26.82
N PHE A 88 14.63 -7.16 28.12
CA PHE A 88 13.54 -7.21 29.11
C PHE A 88 12.45 -6.15 28.85
N ASP A 89 12.81 -4.98 28.32
CA ASP A 89 11.91 -3.84 28.08
C ASP A 89 11.89 -3.35 26.63
N ARG A 90 12.28 -4.19 25.66
CA ARG A 90 12.32 -3.80 24.26
C ARG A 90 11.91 -4.91 23.31
N THR A 91 11.35 -4.51 22.17
CA THR A 91 11.01 -5.41 21.06
C THR A 91 12.28 -6.06 20.47
N SER A 92 12.09 -7.19 19.78
CA SER A 92 13.18 -7.91 19.11
C SER A 92 13.88 -7.02 18.10
N THR A 93 15.17 -6.78 18.29
CA THR A 93 16.03 -5.98 17.41
C THR A 93 17.35 -6.69 17.14
N ILE A 94 18.11 -6.19 16.17
CA ILE A 94 19.51 -6.59 15.98
C ILE A 94 20.31 -5.94 17.12
N SER A 95 20.66 -6.76 18.13
CA SER A 95 21.38 -6.29 19.30
C SER A 95 22.74 -6.97 19.41
N HIS A 96 23.77 -6.19 19.76
CA HIS A 96 25.10 -6.69 20.11
C HIS A 96 25.26 -6.93 21.61
N SER A 97 24.22 -6.73 22.42
CA SER A 97 24.28 -6.98 23.87
C SER A 97 24.36 -8.47 24.18
N ASN A 98 25.28 -8.84 25.07
CA ASN A 98 25.41 -10.22 25.54
C ASN A 98 24.33 -10.62 26.55
N SER A 99 23.60 -9.65 27.11
CA SER A 99 22.52 -9.87 28.08
C SER A 99 21.17 -10.14 27.44
N ASP A 100 21.03 -9.95 26.11
CA ASP A 100 19.77 -10.14 25.40
C ASP A 100 19.59 -11.61 25.00
N ASN A 101 18.39 -12.12 25.18
CA ASN A 101 18.01 -13.45 24.73
C ASN A 101 17.80 -13.48 23.22
N VAL A 102 18.19 -14.58 22.59
CA VAL A 102 17.89 -14.82 21.17
C VAL A 102 16.38 -14.95 21.02
N ALA A 103 15.77 -14.03 20.28
CA ALA A 103 14.35 -14.06 19.99
C ALA A 103 14.06 -14.99 18.80
N TYR A 104 14.80 -14.81 17.71
CA TYR A 104 14.80 -15.72 16.56
C TYR A 104 16.05 -15.53 15.71
N VAL A 105 16.35 -16.53 14.90
CA VAL A 105 17.47 -16.49 13.97
C VAL A 105 16.93 -16.58 12.56
N ASP A 106 17.22 -15.58 11.73
CA ASP A 106 16.81 -15.54 10.33
C ASP A 106 17.79 -16.36 9.47
N GLN A 107 17.70 -17.70 9.60
CA GLN A 107 18.66 -18.64 8.97
C GLN A 107 18.23 -19.16 7.60
N LEU A 108 16.97 -18.97 7.23
CA LEU A 108 16.50 -19.47 5.93
C LEU A 108 17.08 -18.62 4.81
N THR A 109 17.89 -19.25 3.95
CA THR A 109 18.53 -18.56 2.83
C THR A 109 18.30 -19.27 1.50
N GLY A 110 18.52 -18.54 0.42
CA GLY A 110 18.44 -19.08 -0.94
C GLY A 110 17.09 -19.75 -1.22
N ARG A 111 17.14 -20.93 -1.86
CA ARG A 111 15.96 -21.69 -2.25
C ARG A 111 15.04 -22.09 -1.10
N ASN A 112 15.61 -22.39 0.07
CA ASN A 112 14.83 -22.83 1.24
C ASN A 112 13.94 -21.70 1.77
N TYR A 113 14.41 -20.47 1.73
CA TYR A 113 13.62 -19.30 2.07
C TYR A 113 12.44 -19.11 1.10
N PHE A 114 12.71 -19.21 -0.20
CA PHE A 114 11.65 -19.03 -1.20
C PHE A 114 10.60 -20.14 -1.15
N GLU A 115 11.01 -21.41 -0.93
CA GLU A 115 10.06 -22.50 -0.81
C GLU A 115 9.24 -22.42 0.48
N PHE A 116 9.84 -22.00 1.60
CA PHE A 116 9.12 -21.71 2.84
C PHE A 116 8.06 -20.61 2.65
N LEU A 117 8.47 -19.46 2.13
CA LEU A 117 7.56 -18.34 1.91
C LEU A 117 6.47 -18.70 0.90
N ARG A 118 6.83 -19.37 -0.19
CA ARG A 118 5.89 -19.86 -1.19
C ARG A 118 4.87 -20.82 -0.60
N THR A 119 5.29 -21.72 0.26
CA THR A 119 4.40 -22.64 0.98
C THR A 119 3.40 -21.88 1.84
N CYS A 120 3.84 -20.90 2.62
CA CYS A 120 2.95 -20.05 3.40
C CYS A 120 1.95 -19.29 2.50
N LEU A 121 2.41 -18.70 1.39
CA LEU A 121 1.57 -17.93 0.47
C LEU A 121 0.50 -18.80 -0.21
N ILE A 122 0.79 -20.06 -0.51
CA ILE A 122 -0.19 -21.00 -1.05
C ILE A 122 -1.32 -21.22 -0.03
N PHE A 123 -1.02 -21.51 1.24
CA PHE A 123 -2.05 -21.64 2.26
C PHE A 123 -2.82 -20.34 2.50
N LEU A 124 -2.14 -19.22 2.54
CA LEU A 124 -2.79 -17.91 2.72
C LEU A 124 -3.77 -17.60 1.58
N LYS A 125 -3.47 -18.01 0.35
CA LYS A 125 -4.40 -17.89 -0.78
C LYS A 125 -5.66 -18.75 -0.57
N GLU A 126 -5.52 -19.97 -0.04
CA GLU A 126 -6.67 -20.83 0.25
C GLU A 126 -7.57 -20.24 1.35
N LEU A 127 -6.96 -19.62 2.38
CA LEU A 127 -7.69 -18.94 3.45
C LEU A 127 -8.43 -17.68 2.99
N LEU A 128 -7.90 -16.95 2.01
CA LEU A 128 -8.50 -15.71 1.51
C LEU A 128 -9.87 -15.99 0.86
N SER A 129 -10.84 -15.14 1.16
CA SER A 129 -12.12 -15.08 0.46
C SER A 129 -11.94 -14.58 -0.98
N ASN A 130 -12.94 -14.75 -1.82
CA ASN A 130 -12.89 -14.22 -3.20
C ASN A 130 -12.82 -12.68 -3.25
N LEU A 131 -13.24 -12.00 -2.20
CA LEU A 131 -13.13 -10.55 -2.05
C LEU A 131 -11.86 -10.14 -1.29
N GLY A 132 -11.03 -11.11 -0.90
CA GLY A 132 -9.88 -10.90 -0.05
C GLY A 132 -8.66 -10.35 -0.77
N SER A 133 -7.79 -9.74 0.02
CA SER A 133 -6.54 -9.11 -0.42
C SER A 133 -5.36 -9.54 0.46
N ILE A 134 -4.16 -9.52 -0.11
CA ILE A 134 -2.91 -9.78 0.60
C ILE A 134 -1.91 -8.66 0.40
N TYR A 135 -1.26 -8.26 1.48
CA TYR A 135 -0.13 -7.34 1.51
C TYR A 135 1.10 -8.10 2.02
N VAL A 136 2.15 -8.12 1.23
CA VAL A 136 3.42 -8.78 1.58
C VAL A 136 4.49 -7.70 1.72
N HIS A 137 4.91 -7.44 2.96
CA HIS A 137 5.99 -6.52 3.27
C HIS A 137 7.33 -7.26 3.16
N ILE A 138 8.25 -6.73 2.39
CA ILE A 138 9.54 -7.38 2.11
C ILE A 138 10.61 -6.35 1.77
N ASP A 139 11.86 -6.67 2.02
CA ASP A 139 12.97 -5.82 1.64
C ASP A 139 13.20 -5.80 0.11
N THR A 140 13.89 -4.79 -0.37
CA THR A 140 14.17 -4.61 -1.80
C THR A 140 15.07 -5.70 -2.39
N LYS A 141 15.88 -6.40 -1.56
CA LYS A 141 16.79 -7.44 -2.04
C LYS A 141 16.05 -8.71 -2.45
N LYS A 142 14.94 -9.02 -1.78
CA LYS A 142 14.12 -10.22 -2.01
C LYS A 142 12.82 -9.92 -2.74
N GLY A 143 12.34 -8.70 -2.69
CA GLY A 143 11.03 -8.30 -3.19
C GLY A 143 10.76 -8.68 -4.64
N HIS A 144 11.76 -8.59 -5.53
CA HIS A 144 11.61 -8.94 -6.94
C HIS A 144 11.33 -10.45 -7.14
N TYR A 145 12.00 -11.33 -6.39
CA TYR A 145 11.74 -12.77 -6.43
C TYR A 145 10.38 -13.10 -5.83
N VAL A 146 10.03 -12.44 -4.72
CA VAL A 146 8.72 -12.62 -4.07
C VAL A 146 7.59 -12.15 -4.97
N LYS A 147 7.79 -11.08 -5.77
CA LYS A 147 6.84 -10.65 -6.81
C LYS A 147 6.54 -11.75 -7.81
N ILE A 148 7.57 -12.44 -8.33
CA ILE A 148 7.41 -13.56 -9.27
C ILE A 148 6.65 -14.73 -8.62
N ILE A 149 6.97 -15.05 -7.37
CA ILE A 149 6.25 -16.10 -6.60
C ILE A 149 4.78 -15.72 -6.42
N LEU A 150 4.46 -14.47 -6.15
CA LEU A 150 3.08 -14.00 -6.02
C LEU A 150 2.35 -14.03 -7.37
N ASP A 151 3.00 -13.68 -8.47
CA ASP A 151 2.44 -13.82 -9.82
C ASP A 151 2.10 -15.26 -10.15
N GLU A 152 2.98 -16.20 -9.78
CA GLU A 152 2.74 -17.64 -9.96
C GLU A 152 1.54 -18.12 -9.15
N ILE A 153 1.41 -17.68 -7.89
CA ILE A 153 0.38 -18.15 -6.96
C ILE A 153 -0.96 -17.46 -7.25
N PHE A 154 -0.99 -16.14 -7.30
CA PHE A 154 -2.22 -15.34 -7.43
C PHE A 154 -2.60 -15.08 -8.88
N GLY A 155 -1.62 -14.93 -9.77
CA GLY A 155 -1.76 -14.47 -11.14
C GLY A 155 -1.36 -13.00 -11.28
N GLU A 156 -0.58 -12.66 -12.31
CA GLU A 156 -0.11 -11.30 -12.61
C GLU A 156 -1.27 -10.30 -12.72
N ILE A 157 -2.40 -10.72 -13.28
CA ILE A 157 -3.60 -9.88 -13.46
C ILE A 157 -4.26 -9.43 -12.15
N TYR A 158 -3.88 -10.03 -11.03
CA TYR A 158 -4.36 -9.69 -9.67
C TYR A 158 -3.35 -8.88 -8.87
N PHE A 159 -2.23 -8.50 -9.47
CA PHE A 159 -1.31 -7.52 -8.92
C PHE A 159 -1.94 -6.13 -8.95
N ILE A 160 -2.02 -5.48 -7.78
CA ILE A 160 -2.66 -4.17 -7.66
C ILE A 160 -1.60 -3.06 -7.58
N ASN A 161 -0.70 -3.13 -6.59
CA ASN A 161 0.34 -2.13 -6.40
C ASN A 161 1.64 -2.71 -5.84
N HIS A 162 2.74 -2.06 -6.18
CA HIS A 162 3.96 -2.03 -5.40
C HIS A 162 3.96 -0.72 -4.60
N ILE A 163 3.94 -0.82 -3.28
CA ILE A 163 3.97 0.32 -2.38
C ILE A 163 5.40 0.44 -1.82
N SER A 164 6.00 1.62 -1.99
CA SER A 164 7.29 1.96 -1.39
C SER A 164 7.08 2.56 0.00
N ARG A 165 7.44 1.82 1.04
CA ARG A 165 7.36 2.29 2.43
C ARG A 165 8.70 2.89 2.85
N ILE A 166 8.74 4.19 3.11
CA ILE A 166 9.94 4.85 3.64
C ILE A 166 10.11 4.47 5.11
N LYS A 167 11.20 3.76 5.43
CA LYS A 167 11.48 3.19 6.77
C LYS A 167 12.43 4.00 7.64
N SER A 168 13.23 4.84 7.04
CA SER A 168 14.24 5.62 7.77
C SER A 168 14.58 6.92 7.06
N ASN A 169 15.10 7.87 7.82
CA ASN A 169 15.74 9.04 7.26
C ASN A 169 17.07 8.66 6.55
N PRO A 170 17.50 9.44 5.55
CA PRO A 170 18.81 9.25 4.93
C PRO A 170 19.90 9.25 5.99
N LYS A 171 20.80 8.26 5.92
CA LYS A 171 21.96 8.15 6.82
C LYS A 171 23.25 8.44 6.06
N ASN A 172 24.08 9.31 6.58
CA ASN A 172 25.35 9.76 5.96
C ASN A 172 26.49 8.79 6.28
N PHE A 173 26.35 7.51 5.94
CA PHE A 173 27.47 6.57 6.02
C PHE A 173 28.31 6.63 4.75
N LYS A 174 29.62 6.50 4.90
CA LYS A 174 30.53 6.30 3.77
C LYS A 174 30.19 4.98 3.08
N ARG A 175 29.74 5.04 1.83
CA ARG A 175 29.40 3.85 1.02
C ARG A 175 29.58 4.15 -0.46
N SER A 176 29.74 3.13 -1.26
CA SER A 176 29.86 3.24 -2.72
C SER A 176 28.52 2.97 -3.44
N ALA A 177 27.39 3.27 -2.78
CA ALA A 177 26.05 3.05 -3.32
C ALA A 177 25.04 4.01 -2.67
N TYR A 178 23.84 4.10 -3.25
CA TYR A 178 22.73 4.83 -2.65
C TYR A 178 22.24 4.18 -1.34
N GLY A 179 21.72 4.99 -0.42
CA GLY A 179 21.13 4.50 0.83
C GLY A 179 19.81 3.77 0.60
N ASN A 180 19.68 2.59 1.20
CA ASN A 180 18.42 1.87 1.20
C ASN A 180 17.52 2.40 2.33
N ILE A 181 16.53 3.23 1.98
CA ILE A 181 15.64 3.91 2.92
C ILE A 181 14.19 3.46 2.81
N HIS A 182 13.89 2.49 1.96
CA HIS A 182 12.53 1.99 1.80
C HIS A 182 12.48 0.46 1.77
N ASP A 183 11.32 -0.07 2.07
CA ASP A 183 10.91 -1.44 1.84
C ASP A 183 9.79 -1.49 0.81
N MET A 184 9.53 -2.69 0.28
CA MET A 184 8.46 -2.97 -0.66
C MET A 184 7.27 -3.58 0.07
N ILE A 185 6.06 -3.14 -0.25
CA ILE A 185 4.84 -3.84 0.10
C ILE A 185 4.15 -4.22 -1.21
N LEU A 186 4.00 -5.50 -1.46
CA LEU A 186 3.34 -6.04 -2.65
C LEU A 186 1.88 -6.30 -2.33
N PHE A 187 0.98 -5.65 -3.06
CA PHE A 187 -0.45 -5.75 -2.87
C PHE A 187 -1.09 -6.54 -3.99
N TYR A 188 -1.76 -7.65 -3.62
CA TYR A 188 -2.52 -8.51 -4.52
C TYR A 188 -3.95 -8.69 -4.02
N SER A 189 -4.86 -8.94 -4.95
CA SER A 189 -6.20 -9.42 -4.65
C SER A 189 -6.34 -10.91 -5.03
N LYS A 190 -7.32 -11.62 -4.46
CA LYS A 190 -7.61 -12.99 -4.88
C LYS A 190 -8.42 -13.04 -6.18
N SER A 191 -9.19 -12.00 -6.47
CA SER A 191 -10.01 -11.87 -7.68
C SER A 191 -10.08 -10.43 -8.15
N LYS A 192 -10.75 -10.16 -9.29
CA LYS A 192 -10.99 -8.80 -9.79
C LYS A 192 -11.93 -8.00 -8.88
N ASN A 193 -12.77 -8.67 -8.12
CA ASN A 193 -13.74 -8.06 -7.21
C ASN A 193 -13.20 -8.17 -5.78
N TYR A 194 -12.42 -7.20 -5.33
CA TYR A 194 -11.89 -7.16 -3.98
C TYR A 194 -12.43 -5.96 -3.21
N VAL A 195 -12.45 -6.06 -1.88
CA VAL A 195 -12.86 -4.95 -1.02
C VAL A 195 -11.82 -3.85 -1.08
N TRP A 196 -12.23 -2.66 -1.49
CA TRP A 196 -11.41 -1.47 -1.51
C TRP A 196 -12.12 -0.31 -0.83
N ASN A 197 -11.60 0.12 0.31
CA ASN A 197 -12.04 1.32 0.99
C ASN A 197 -11.10 2.45 0.60
N ASN A 198 -11.63 3.48 -0.07
CA ASN A 198 -10.84 4.62 -0.53
C ASN A 198 -9.99 5.18 0.61
N SER A 199 -8.69 4.87 0.60
CA SER A 199 -7.76 5.40 1.57
C SER A 199 -7.46 6.86 1.23
N VAL A 200 -7.75 7.73 2.17
CA VAL A 200 -7.51 9.18 2.01
C VAL A 200 -6.65 9.69 3.16
N GLU A 201 -5.96 10.79 2.91
CA GLU A 201 -5.15 11.49 3.89
C GLU A 201 -5.42 12.99 3.83
N GLU A 202 -5.16 13.68 4.92
CA GLU A 202 -5.30 15.13 4.98
C GLU A 202 -4.12 15.81 4.30
N TYR A 203 -4.37 17.00 3.76
CA TYR A 203 -3.29 17.85 3.24
C TYR A 203 -2.46 18.40 4.39
N SER A 204 -1.14 18.28 4.30
CA SER A 204 -0.25 18.96 5.25
C SER A 204 -0.24 20.47 5.02
N LYS A 205 0.21 21.24 6.02
CA LYS A 205 0.36 22.69 5.87
C LYS A 205 1.29 23.05 4.71
N GLU A 206 2.34 22.26 4.53
CA GLU A 206 3.32 22.42 3.44
C GLU A 206 2.67 22.14 2.08
N ASP A 207 1.81 21.09 2.00
CA ASP A 207 1.04 20.82 0.78
C ASP A 207 0.13 21.98 0.42
N VAL A 208 -0.57 22.55 1.41
CA VAL A 208 -1.46 23.70 1.19
C VAL A 208 -0.68 24.91 0.68
N ILE A 209 0.45 25.24 1.31
CA ILE A 209 1.28 26.38 0.89
C ILE A 209 1.81 26.17 -0.54
N ARG A 210 2.25 24.96 -0.88
CA ARG A 210 2.79 24.62 -2.19
C ARG A 210 1.73 24.65 -3.29
N LEU A 211 0.55 24.13 -3.03
CA LEU A 211 -0.54 24.02 -4.03
C LEU A 211 -1.31 25.32 -4.20
N PHE A 212 -1.47 26.10 -3.12
CA PHE A 212 -2.24 27.33 -3.07
C PHE A 212 -1.32 28.50 -2.71
N ASN A 213 -0.51 28.87 -3.69
CA ASN A 213 0.58 29.85 -3.51
C ASN A 213 0.12 31.32 -3.63
N LYS A 214 -1.12 31.58 -3.98
CA LYS A 214 -1.72 32.90 -4.03
C LYS A 214 -2.54 33.18 -2.77
N ILE A 215 -2.68 34.45 -2.42
CA ILE A 215 -3.48 34.93 -1.29
C ILE A 215 -4.37 36.06 -1.80
N ASP A 216 -5.66 36.03 -1.51
CA ASP A 216 -6.59 37.10 -1.84
C ASP A 216 -6.54 38.24 -0.79
N GLU A 217 -7.31 39.28 -1.01
CA GLU A 217 -7.40 40.49 -0.13
C GLU A 217 -7.91 40.14 1.29
N ASN A 218 -8.62 39.03 1.44
CA ASN A 218 -9.16 38.54 2.70
C ASN A 218 -8.21 37.57 3.43
N GLY A 219 -7.02 37.30 2.85
CA GLY A 219 -6.04 36.40 3.42
C GLY A 219 -6.26 34.91 3.07
N ASN A 220 -7.24 34.57 2.20
CA ASN A 220 -7.54 33.19 1.84
C ASN A 220 -6.55 32.70 0.77
N ARG A 221 -6.02 31.47 0.99
CA ARG A 221 -5.14 30.85 0.00
C ARG A 221 -5.89 30.27 -1.16
N TYR A 222 -5.41 30.50 -2.37
CA TYR A 222 -6.00 29.96 -3.59
C TYR A 222 -4.95 29.60 -4.65
N THR A 223 -5.40 28.86 -5.64
CA THR A 223 -4.68 28.57 -6.87
C THR A 223 -5.60 28.77 -8.07
N THR A 224 -5.06 28.76 -9.28
CA THR A 224 -5.88 28.93 -10.47
C THR A 224 -5.63 27.84 -11.51
N ASN A 225 -6.71 27.34 -12.12
CA ASN A 225 -6.64 26.39 -13.22
C ASN A 225 -7.15 27.02 -14.54
N PRO A 226 -6.50 26.72 -15.69
CA PRO A 226 -7.01 27.13 -16.99
C PRO A 226 -8.44 26.64 -17.21
N LEU A 227 -9.31 27.49 -17.76
CA LEU A 227 -10.69 27.13 -18.09
C LEU A 227 -10.83 26.28 -19.35
N HIS A 228 -9.74 26.05 -20.07
CA HIS A 228 -9.71 25.22 -21.29
C HIS A 228 -8.98 23.90 -21.07
N ALA A 229 -9.35 22.87 -21.83
CA ALA A 229 -8.76 21.53 -21.86
C ALA A 229 -8.23 21.20 -23.26
N PRO A 230 -7.29 20.25 -23.39
CA PRO A 230 -6.84 19.74 -24.68
C PRO A 230 -7.99 19.11 -25.49
N ASN A 231 -7.80 18.99 -26.78
CA ASN A 231 -8.72 18.52 -27.81
C ASN A 231 -9.81 19.53 -28.19
N GLU A 232 -10.03 19.69 -29.46
CA GLU A 232 -11.11 20.52 -29.99
C GLU A 232 -12.44 19.77 -29.90
N THR A 233 -13.50 20.52 -29.60
CA THR A 233 -14.88 20.02 -29.64
C THR A 233 -15.63 20.80 -30.70
N SER A 234 -15.88 20.21 -31.85
CA SER A 234 -16.63 20.84 -32.95
C SER A 234 -18.16 20.79 -32.71
N LYS A 235 -18.60 19.88 -31.85
CA LYS A 235 -20.04 19.70 -31.54
C LYS A 235 -20.23 19.80 -30.01
N GLY A 236 -20.90 20.88 -29.57
CA GLY A 236 -21.26 21.04 -28.18
C GLY A 236 -21.00 22.47 -27.65
N GLU A 237 -21.53 22.76 -26.47
CA GLU A 237 -21.42 24.09 -25.86
C GLU A 237 -19.99 24.49 -25.48
N THR A 238 -19.13 23.53 -25.17
CA THR A 238 -17.75 23.77 -24.74
C THR A 238 -16.83 24.24 -25.88
N GLY A 239 -17.27 24.13 -27.15
CA GLY A 239 -16.57 24.66 -28.31
C GLY A 239 -17.02 26.07 -28.73
N LYS A 240 -18.11 26.58 -28.14
CA LYS A 240 -18.67 27.90 -28.50
C LYS A 240 -17.87 29.03 -27.84
N ASN A 241 -18.04 30.24 -28.41
CA ASN A 241 -17.49 31.44 -27.79
C ASN A 241 -18.18 31.73 -26.45
N TRP A 242 -17.37 32.15 -25.49
CA TRP A 242 -17.82 32.64 -24.19
C TRP A 242 -17.44 34.13 -24.08
N LYS A 243 -18.43 34.98 -23.88
CA LYS A 243 -18.26 36.44 -24.03
C LYS A 243 -17.61 36.76 -25.39
N HIS A 244 -16.46 37.43 -25.39
CA HIS A 244 -15.70 37.77 -26.59
C HIS A 244 -14.53 36.82 -26.89
N LEU A 245 -14.41 35.71 -26.15
CA LEU A 245 -13.32 34.76 -26.27
C LEU A 245 -13.74 33.45 -26.93
N SER A 246 -12.91 32.96 -27.84
CA SER A 246 -12.98 31.59 -28.34
C SER A 246 -12.05 30.69 -27.53
N PRO A 247 -12.38 29.39 -27.43
CA PRO A 247 -11.37 28.44 -26.90
C PRO A 247 -10.08 28.56 -27.71
N PRO A 248 -8.89 28.46 -27.06
CA PRO A 248 -7.64 28.46 -27.81
C PRO A 248 -7.57 27.32 -28.83
N LYS A 249 -6.88 27.53 -29.95
CA LYS A 249 -6.74 26.52 -31.02
C LYS A 249 -6.28 25.17 -30.44
N GLY A 250 -6.94 24.09 -30.84
CA GLY A 250 -6.68 22.74 -30.33
C GLY A 250 -7.28 22.47 -28.94
N ARG A 251 -8.16 23.33 -28.44
CA ARG A 251 -8.74 23.23 -27.09
C ARG A 251 -10.24 23.51 -27.07
N HIS A 252 -10.88 23.18 -25.95
CA HIS A 252 -12.29 23.50 -25.64
C HIS A 252 -12.39 24.00 -24.20
N TRP A 253 -13.51 24.65 -23.85
CA TRP A 253 -13.80 25.05 -22.48
C TRP A 253 -14.02 23.80 -21.61
N ARG A 254 -13.55 23.83 -20.36
CA ARG A 254 -13.78 22.73 -19.38
C ARG A 254 -15.22 22.67 -18.88
N TYR A 255 -15.98 23.75 -19.07
CA TYR A 255 -17.33 23.93 -18.54
C TYR A 255 -18.25 24.42 -19.66
N SER A 256 -19.57 24.18 -19.52
CA SER A 256 -20.55 24.79 -20.37
C SER A 256 -20.55 26.31 -20.22
N ILE A 257 -21.07 27.04 -21.25
CA ILE A 257 -21.13 28.51 -21.22
C ILE A 257 -21.88 29.00 -19.98
N LYS A 258 -23.04 28.40 -19.68
CA LYS A 258 -23.79 28.71 -18.46
C LYS A 258 -22.95 28.59 -17.19
N LYS A 259 -22.12 27.52 -17.07
CA LYS A 259 -21.28 27.34 -15.90
C LYS A 259 -20.11 28.33 -15.85
N LEU A 260 -19.62 28.78 -16.99
CA LEU A 260 -18.61 29.84 -17.05
C LEU A 260 -19.19 31.17 -16.58
N ASP A 261 -20.43 31.51 -16.95
CA ASP A 261 -21.14 32.69 -16.49
C ASP A 261 -21.37 32.66 -14.98
N GLU A 262 -21.82 31.52 -14.43
CA GLU A 262 -21.96 31.32 -12.99
C GLU A 262 -20.63 31.50 -12.22
N LEU A 263 -19.53 31.03 -12.78
CA LEU A 263 -18.21 31.18 -12.16
C LEU A 263 -17.76 32.66 -12.16
N ASP A 264 -18.03 33.37 -13.22
CA ASP A 264 -17.70 34.78 -13.37
C ASP A 264 -18.53 35.67 -12.44
N GLU A 265 -19.84 35.47 -12.40
CA GLU A 265 -20.78 36.15 -11.51
C GLU A 265 -20.43 35.96 -10.04
N ASN A 266 -19.92 34.80 -9.68
CA ASN A 266 -19.46 34.50 -8.31
C ASN A 266 -18.03 34.95 -8.01
N GLY A 267 -17.37 35.69 -8.93
CA GLY A 267 -16.00 36.16 -8.74
C GLY A 267 -14.93 35.04 -8.70
N LEU A 268 -15.25 33.88 -9.27
CA LEU A 268 -14.37 32.70 -9.26
C LEU A 268 -13.51 32.59 -10.53
N ILE A 269 -13.35 33.70 -11.26
CA ILE A 269 -12.48 33.80 -12.43
C ILE A 269 -11.44 34.89 -12.23
N GLU A 270 -10.19 34.50 -12.36
CA GLU A 270 -9.05 35.39 -12.42
C GLU A 270 -8.60 35.54 -13.88
N TRP A 271 -8.45 36.78 -14.31
CA TRP A 271 -7.95 37.09 -15.65
C TRP A 271 -6.44 37.27 -15.61
N SER A 272 -5.70 36.49 -16.39
CA SER A 272 -4.26 36.67 -16.52
C SER A 272 -3.94 37.98 -17.26
N THR A 273 -2.70 38.45 -17.15
CA THR A 273 -2.21 39.64 -17.86
C THR A 273 -2.40 39.57 -19.38
N ASN A 274 -2.44 38.35 -19.93
CA ASN A 274 -2.68 38.10 -21.36
C ASN A 274 -4.17 37.90 -21.69
N GLY A 275 -5.09 38.26 -20.79
CA GLY A 275 -6.53 38.14 -21.00
C GLY A 275 -7.09 36.71 -20.99
N ASN A 276 -6.34 35.71 -20.52
CA ASN A 276 -6.81 34.35 -20.41
C ASN A 276 -7.53 34.10 -19.08
N PRO A 277 -8.76 33.61 -19.09
CA PRO A 277 -9.52 33.35 -17.89
C PRO A 277 -9.04 32.07 -17.20
N ARG A 278 -8.96 32.10 -15.87
CA ARG A 278 -8.55 30.98 -15.01
C ARG A 278 -9.52 30.85 -13.85
N LYS A 279 -9.96 29.62 -13.56
CA LYS A 279 -10.80 29.37 -12.40
C LYS A 279 -10.01 29.48 -11.10
N ILE A 280 -10.51 30.26 -10.17
CA ILE A 280 -10.02 30.33 -8.79
C ILE A 280 -10.48 29.08 -8.04
N ILE A 281 -9.58 28.50 -7.29
CA ILE A 281 -9.85 27.35 -6.40
C ILE A 281 -9.27 27.69 -5.03
N TYR A 282 -10.14 27.86 -4.06
CA TYR A 282 -9.74 28.14 -2.67
C TYR A 282 -9.26 26.87 -1.97
N ALA A 283 -8.24 27.03 -1.11
CA ALA A 283 -7.66 25.96 -0.33
C ALA A 283 -8.69 25.30 0.56
N ASP A 284 -9.48 26.07 1.29
CA ASP A 284 -10.44 25.59 2.28
C ASP A 284 -11.51 24.65 1.69
N ASP A 285 -11.95 24.91 0.46
CA ASP A 285 -12.90 24.03 -0.21
C ASP A 285 -12.25 22.81 -0.84
N PHE A 286 -10.99 22.94 -1.24
CA PHE A 286 -10.26 21.86 -1.86
C PHE A 286 -9.81 20.82 -0.84
N ILE A 287 -9.28 21.22 0.31
CA ILE A 287 -8.74 20.33 1.34
C ILE A 287 -9.82 19.49 2.01
N LYS A 288 -11.08 19.96 2.05
CA LYS A 288 -12.24 19.17 2.53
C LYS A 288 -12.38 17.83 1.80
N LYS A 289 -11.94 17.76 0.54
CA LYS A 289 -12.04 16.54 -0.27
C LYS A 289 -10.99 15.49 0.09
N LYS A 290 -10.00 15.84 0.93
CA LYS A 290 -8.83 15.01 1.24
C LYS A 290 -8.09 14.53 -0.02
N LYS A 291 -6.87 14.09 0.11
CA LYS A 291 -6.13 13.51 -1.03
C LYS A 291 -6.17 11.98 -0.96
N LYS A 292 -6.29 11.33 -2.09
CA LYS A 292 -6.17 9.87 -2.17
C LYS A 292 -4.73 9.48 -1.85
N ARG A 293 -4.55 8.49 -0.98
CA ARG A 293 -3.24 7.96 -0.67
C ARG A 293 -2.61 7.33 -1.91
N GLN A 294 -1.34 7.58 -2.12
CA GLN A 294 -0.56 7.04 -3.22
C GLN A 294 0.29 5.86 -2.75
N ASP A 295 1.08 5.29 -3.65
CA ASP A 295 1.92 4.12 -3.44
C ASP A 295 3.30 4.42 -2.84
N ILE A 296 3.55 5.66 -2.42
CA ILE A 296 4.71 6.02 -1.59
C ILE A 296 4.19 6.35 -0.19
N TRP A 297 4.52 5.49 0.77
CA TRP A 297 4.10 5.66 2.16
C TRP A 297 5.25 6.26 2.97
N THR A 298 5.09 7.52 3.31
CA THR A 298 5.96 8.22 4.24
C THR A 298 5.23 8.34 5.57
N PHE A 299 5.59 7.49 6.53
CA PHE A 299 5.18 7.75 7.90
C PHE A 299 6.15 8.79 8.47
N LYS A 300 5.77 10.04 8.41
CA LYS A 300 6.33 11.02 9.33
C LYS A 300 5.74 10.65 10.68
N ASP A 301 6.39 9.76 11.38
CA ASP A 301 6.05 9.46 12.75
C ASP A 301 5.99 10.79 13.49
N LYS A 302 4.86 11.10 14.08
CA LYS A 302 4.87 12.01 15.23
C LYS A 302 5.93 11.40 16.14
N PRO A 303 6.91 12.17 16.63
CA PRO A 303 7.87 11.62 17.56
C PRO A 303 7.07 10.98 18.68
N ASN A 304 7.00 9.66 18.69
CA ASN A 304 6.44 8.93 19.81
C ASN A 304 7.51 9.00 20.90
N PRO A 305 7.30 9.74 21.99
CA PRO A 305 8.30 9.90 23.03
C PRO A 305 8.69 8.58 23.70
N SER A 306 7.98 7.48 23.38
CA SER A 306 8.18 6.17 23.97
C SER A 306 9.05 5.22 23.16
N TYR A 307 9.43 5.55 21.92
CA TYR A 307 10.39 4.73 21.16
C TYR A 307 11.74 5.42 21.13
N PRO A 308 12.79 4.79 21.72
CA PRO A 308 14.12 5.29 21.54
C PRO A 308 14.43 5.29 20.04
N THR A 309 14.77 6.45 19.52
CA THR A 309 15.36 6.56 18.19
C THR A 309 16.55 5.64 18.13
N GLU A 310 16.52 4.62 17.30
CA GLU A 310 17.70 3.79 17.03
C GLU A 310 18.85 4.72 16.63
N LYS A 311 19.84 4.81 17.51
CA LYS A 311 21.10 5.51 17.25
C LYS A 311 22.04 4.60 16.46
#